data_bc25fe4703d85a01d989429fe1b75d0f
#
_entry.id   bc25fe4703d85a01d989429fe1b75d0f
#
_cell.length_a   1.000
_cell.length_b   1.000
_cell.length_c   1.000
_cell.angle_alpha   90.00
_cell.angle_beta   90.00
_cell.angle_gamma   90.00
#
_symmetry.space_group_name_H-M   'P 1'
#
loop_
_entity.id
_entity.type
_entity.pdbx_description
1 polymer ?
#
loop_
_entity_poly.entity_id
_entity_poly.type
_entity_poly.pdbx_seq_one_letter_code
_entity_poly.pdbx_strand_id
1 'polypeptide(L)'
;MYPNVDITQFTQSAKAVQKLLKEATAISTKIGNDPVFAKQLMEKAQQSKQEEVQKQLQSIGVESEMKISFNPNTIHITLSPKKGESPCCQLTFSLYWR
;
A
#
# COMPACT_ATOMS: atom_id res chain seq x y z
N MET A 1 21.89 -33.65 -4.46
CA MET A 1 21.20 -33.17 -3.26
C MET A 1 21.63 -31.74 -2.97
N TYR A 2 20.69 -30.90 -2.59
CA TYR A 2 20.97 -29.49 -2.30
C TYR A 2 21.53 -29.35 -0.88
N PRO A 3 22.43 -28.37 -0.65
CA PRO A 3 22.86 -28.08 0.69
C PRO A 3 21.70 -27.58 1.54
N ASN A 4 21.87 -27.57 2.83
CA ASN A 4 20.86 -27.05 3.75
C ASN A 4 20.52 -25.61 3.39
N VAL A 5 19.23 -25.34 3.27
CA VAL A 5 18.71 -24.01 2.93
C VAL A 5 18.30 -23.32 4.24
N ASP A 6 18.82 -22.13 4.42
CA ASP A 6 18.41 -21.31 5.58
C ASP A 6 17.16 -20.54 5.22
N ILE A 7 16.05 -20.92 5.85
CA ILE A 7 14.75 -20.31 5.59
C ILE A 7 14.41 -19.15 6.53
N THR A 8 15.37 -18.77 7.41
CA THR A 8 15.09 -17.80 8.46
C THR A 8 14.61 -16.45 7.89
N GLN A 9 15.35 -15.90 6.93
CA GLN A 9 14.98 -14.62 6.34
C GLN A 9 13.66 -14.71 5.60
N PHE A 10 13.45 -15.79 4.87
CA PHE A 10 12.23 -15.98 4.10
C PHE A 10 11.00 -16.07 4.99
N THR A 11 11.06 -16.83 6.07
CA THR A 11 9.94 -16.97 6.99
C THR A 11 9.67 -15.68 7.73
N GLN A 12 10.71 -14.93 8.09
CA GLN A 12 10.54 -13.62 8.73
C GLN A 12 9.89 -12.62 7.79
N SER A 13 10.28 -12.64 6.52
CA SER A 13 9.67 -11.77 5.50
C SER A 13 8.18 -12.08 5.33
N ALA A 14 7.84 -13.37 5.31
CA ALA A 14 6.45 -13.79 5.20
C ALA A 14 5.60 -13.34 6.39
N LYS A 15 6.18 -13.33 7.58
CA LYS A 15 5.49 -12.81 8.77
C LYS A 15 5.37 -11.30 8.74
N ALA A 16 6.42 -10.61 8.31
CA ALA A 16 6.44 -9.16 8.29
C ALA A 16 5.46 -8.57 7.27
N VAL A 17 5.26 -9.24 6.14
CA VAL A 17 4.33 -8.75 5.12
C VAL A 17 2.89 -8.73 5.61
N GLN A 18 2.57 -9.47 6.67
CA GLN A 18 1.22 -9.48 7.22
C GLN A 18 0.78 -8.10 7.71
N LYS A 19 1.72 -7.29 8.20
CA LYS A 19 1.41 -5.91 8.58
C LYS A 19 1.00 -5.09 7.35
N LEU A 20 1.71 -5.26 6.25
CA LEU A 20 1.38 -4.56 5.00
C LEU A 20 0.02 -5.01 4.47
N LEU A 21 -0.29 -6.30 4.59
CA LEU A 21 -1.58 -6.82 4.16
C LEU A 21 -2.73 -6.25 4.99
N LYS A 22 -2.52 -6.10 6.30
CA LYS A 22 -3.53 -5.47 7.16
C LYS A 22 -3.75 -4.02 6.78
N GLU A 23 -2.69 -3.29 6.48
CA GLU A 23 -2.79 -1.91 6.05
C GLU A 23 -3.49 -1.79 4.70
N ALA A 24 -3.18 -2.69 3.77
CA ALA A 24 -3.86 -2.73 2.47
C ALA A 24 -5.34 -3.01 2.65
N THR A 25 -5.70 -3.92 3.57
CA THR A 25 -7.10 -4.19 3.89
C THR A 25 -7.79 -2.95 4.43
N ALA A 26 -7.13 -2.20 5.31
CA ALA A 26 -7.68 -0.97 5.86
C ALA A 26 -7.93 0.07 4.76
N ILE A 27 -7.01 0.22 3.84
CA ILE A 27 -7.16 1.11 2.69
C ILE A 27 -8.36 0.70 1.85
N SER A 28 -8.42 -0.58 1.50
CA SER A 28 -9.50 -1.14 0.69
C SER A 28 -10.86 -0.95 1.36
N THR A 29 -10.92 -1.22 2.66
CA THR A 29 -12.15 -1.08 3.43
C THR A 29 -12.63 0.37 3.46
N LYS A 30 -11.71 1.31 3.69
CA LYS A 30 -12.06 2.72 3.76
C LYS A 30 -12.59 3.22 2.42
N ILE A 31 -11.91 2.89 1.34
CA ILE A 31 -12.33 3.32 0.01
C ILE A 31 -13.66 2.67 -0.37
N GLY A 32 -13.80 1.38 -0.07
CA GLY A 32 -15.00 0.62 -0.45
C GLY A 32 -16.25 1.00 0.32
N ASN A 33 -16.10 1.51 1.55
CA ASN A 33 -17.24 1.76 2.43
C ASN A 33 -17.51 3.24 2.71
N ASP A 34 -16.68 4.14 2.19
CA ASP A 34 -16.84 5.58 2.41
C ASP A 34 -16.85 6.29 1.05
N PRO A 35 -18.04 6.50 0.47
CA PRO A 35 -18.14 7.15 -0.85
C PRO A 35 -17.56 8.56 -0.88
N VAL A 36 -17.68 9.30 0.22
CA VAL A 36 -17.14 10.66 0.28
C VAL A 36 -15.62 10.63 0.20
N PHE A 37 -15.00 9.73 0.96
CA PHE A 37 -13.55 9.55 0.92
C PHE A 37 -13.08 9.14 -0.48
N ALA A 38 -13.76 8.17 -1.08
CA ALA A 38 -13.41 7.68 -2.42
C ALA A 38 -13.51 8.79 -3.46
N LYS A 39 -14.58 9.59 -3.40
CA LYS A 39 -14.78 10.70 -4.34
C LYS A 39 -13.69 11.74 -4.20
N GLN A 40 -13.36 12.13 -2.98
CA GLN A 40 -12.30 13.10 -2.72
C GLN A 40 -10.96 12.61 -3.25
N LEU A 41 -10.69 11.33 -3.06
CA LEU A 41 -9.45 10.73 -3.53
C LEU A 41 -9.34 10.79 -5.05
N MET A 42 -10.42 10.42 -5.75
CA MET A 42 -10.45 10.48 -7.20
C MET A 42 -10.30 11.92 -7.72
N GLU A 43 -10.98 12.86 -7.09
CA GLU A 43 -10.90 14.26 -7.50
C GLU A 43 -9.48 14.80 -7.40
N LYS A 44 -8.79 14.48 -6.29
CA LYS A 44 -7.40 14.90 -6.12
C LYS A 44 -6.48 14.24 -7.15
N ALA A 45 -6.71 12.97 -7.43
CA ALA A 45 -5.93 12.27 -8.44
C ALA A 45 -6.14 12.85 -9.84
N GLN A 46 -7.38 13.19 -10.18
CA GLN A 46 -7.67 13.82 -11.47
C GLN A 46 -7.03 15.19 -11.61
N GLN A 47 -6.79 15.87 -10.51
CA GLN A 47 -6.10 17.17 -10.49
C GLN A 47 -4.58 17.02 -10.37
N SER A 48 -4.08 15.79 -10.44
CA SER A 48 -2.66 15.47 -10.32
C SER A 48 -2.03 15.92 -9.01
N LYS A 49 -2.82 15.94 -7.94
CA LYS A 49 -2.36 16.34 -6.61
C LYS A 49 -1.83 15.15 -5.84
N GLN A 50 -0.69 14.63 -6.27
CA GLN A 50 -0.13 13.39 -5.73
C GLN A 50 0.13 13.45 -4.23
N GLU A 51 0.65 14.56 -3.73
CA GLU A 51 0.93 14.69 -2.30
C GLU A 51 -0.34 14.66 -1.47
N GLU A 52 -1.42 15.26 -1.96
CA GLU A 52 -2.70 15.26 -1.25
C GLU A 52 -3.34 13.88 -1.28
N VAL A 53 -3.20 13.15 -2.39
CA VAL A 53 -3.66 11.76 -2.47
C VAL A 53 -2.94 10.92 -1.44
N GLN A 54 -1.62 11.08 -1.34
CA GLN A 54 -0.82 10.32 -0.39
C GLN A 54 -1.20 10.65 1.05
N LYS A 55 -1.36 11.92 1.37
CA LYS A 55 -1.77 12.33 2.72
C LYS A 55 -3.14 11.77 3.09
N GLN A 56 -4.07 11.80 2.15
CA GLN A 56 -5.40 11.27 2.40
C GLN A 56 -5.37 9.77 2.68
N LEU A 57 -4.57 9.02 1.94
CA LEU A 57 -4.41 7.58 2.17
C LEU A 57 -3.69 7.30 3.49
N GLN A 58 -2.69 8.11 3.82
CA GLN A 58 -1.98 7.95 5.09
C GLN A 58 -2.87 8.25 6.30
N SER A 59 -3.90 9.07 6.12
CA SER A 59 -4.84 9.40 7.20
C SER A 59 -5.65 8.20 7.68
N ILE A 60 -5.64 7.11 6.93
CA ILE A 60 -6.31 5.86 7.32
C ILE A 60 -5.57 5.18 8.48
N GLY A 61 -4.32 5.56 8.73
CA GLY A 61 -3.52 4.97 9.79
C GLY A 61 -2.39 4.08 9.28
N VAL A 62 -2.00 4.27 8.03
CA VAL A 62 -0.89 3.52 7.45
C VAL A 62 0.42 4.03 8.01
N GLU A 63 1.17 3.16 8.67
CA GLU A 63 2.47 3.49 9.23
C GLU A 63 3.62 3.19 8.28
N SER A 64 3.40 2.25 7.37
CA SER A 64 4.41 1.82 6.41
C SER A 64 4.69 2.90 5.38
N GLU A 65 5.82 2.80 4.71
CA GLU A 65 6.14 3.69 3.62
C GLU A 65 5.22 3.39 2.44
N MET A 66 4.70 4.44 1.82
CA MET A 66 3.72 4.31 0.75
C MET A 66 4.20 5.06 -0.49
N LYS A 67 4.17 4.36 -1.62
CA LYS A 67 4.40 4.96 -2.92
C LYS A 67 3.14 4.81 -3.74
N ILE A 68 2.75 5.89 -4.39
CA ILE A 68 1.50 5.93 -5.15
C ILE A 68 1.80 6.40 -6.56
N SER A 69 1.19 5.74 -7.53
CA SER A 69 1.14 6.25 -8.89
C SER A 69 -0.28 6.04 -9.40
N PHE A 70 -0.69 6.84 -10.36
CA PHE A 70 -2.01 6.69 -10.94
C PHE A 70 -2.03 7.16 -12.38
N ASN A 71 -3.00 6.63 -13.10
CA ASN A 71 -3.31 7.03 -14.48
C ASN A 71 -4.83 7.20 -14.57
N PRO A 72 -5.39 7.55 -15.73
CA PRO A 72 -6.84 7.80 -15.81
C PRO A 72 -7.71 6.61 -15.42
N ASN A 73 -7.18 5.40 -15.42
CA ASN A 73 -7.98 4.19 -15.18
C ASN A 73 -7.71 3.51 -13.85
N THR A 74 -6.55 3.75 -13.23
CA THR A 74 -6.06 2.89 -12.15
C THR A 74 -5.23 3.69 -11.17
N ILE A 75 -5.29 3.31 -9.89
CA ILE A 75 -4.33 3.76 -8.89
C ILE A 75 -3.49 2.55 -8.45
N HIS A 76 -2.18 2.75 -8.34
CA HIS A 76 -1.23 1.74 -7.89
C HIS A 76 -0.66 2.18 -6.55
N ILE A 77 -0.75 1.31 -5.57
CA ILE A 77 -0.26 1.59 -4.21
C ILE A 77 0.77 0.55 -3.83
N THR A 78 1.95 1.00 -3.42
CA THR A 78 3.02 0.11 -2.95
C THR A 78 3.31 0.43 -1.50
N LEU A 79 3.23 -0.60 -0.65
CA LEU A 79 3.55 -0.51 0.76
C LEU A 79 4.86 -1.24 1.03
N SER A 80 5.72 -0.63 1.82
CA SER A 80 7.00 -1.23 2.20
C SER A 80 7.32 -0.82 3.64
N PRO A 81 8.27 -1.52 4.31
CA PRO A 81 8.62 -1.16 5.67
C PRO A 81 9.10 0.28 5.79
N LYS A 82 8.92 0.85 6.95
CA LYS A 82 9.36 2.22 7.23
C LYS A 82 10.84 2.39 6.91
N LYS A 83 11.21 3.60 6.51
CA LYS A 83 12.59 3.97 6.30
C LYS A 83 13.40 3.67 7.55
N GLY A 84 14.52 2.98 7.39
CA GLY A 84 15.38 2.58 8.50
C GLY A 84 15.14 1.17 9.01
N GLU A 85 14.01 0.56 8.65
CA GLU A 85 13.78 -0.85 8.96
C GLU A 85 14.38 -1.72 7.86
N SER A 86 14.70 -2.97 8.20
CA SER A 86 15.25 -3.91 7.23
C SER A 86 14.24 -4.17 6.11
N PRO A 87 14.66 -4.10 4.86
CA PRO A 87 13.76 -4.42 3.75
C PRO A 87 13.46 -5.92 3.74
N CYS A 88 12.25 -6.27 4.12
CA CYS A 88 11.82 -7.67 4.17
C CYS A 88 10.92 -8.03 3.00
N CYS A 89 10.11 -7.05 2.54
CA CYS A 89 8.95 -7.37 1.74
C CYS A 89 8.39 -6.09 1.13
N GLN A 90 7.53 -6.28 0.18
CA GLN A 90 6.87 -5.19 -0.50
C GLN A 90 5.52 -5.69 -0.98
N LEU A 91 4.50 -4.86 -0.86
CA LEU A 91 3.17 -5.19 -1.32
C LEU A 91 2.69 -4.11 -2.27
N THR A 92 2.36 -4.50 -3.49
CA THR A 92 1.79 -3.59 -4.49
C THR A 92 0.42 -4.09 -4.88
N PHE A 93 -0.56 -3.19 -4.90
CA PHE A 93 -1.88 -3.52 -5.40
C PHE A 93 -2.42 -2.37 -6.23
N SER A 94 -3.35 -2.71 -7.13
CA SER A 94 -3.93 -1.73 -8.04
C SER A 94 -5.44 -1.77 -7.91
N LEU A 95 -6.04 -0.60 -7.93
CA LEU A 95 -7.49 -0.46 -7.92
C LEU A 95 -7.91 0.28 -9.18
N TYR A 96 -8.92 -0.22 -9.84
CA TYR A 96 -9.44 0.37 -11.07
C TYR A 96 -10.58 1.32 -10.68
N TRP A 97 -10.47 2.56 -11.11
CA TRP A 97 -11.54 3.53 -10.89
C TRP A 97 -12.30 3.88 -12.16
N ARG A 98 -12.01 3.11 -13.21
CA ARG A 98 -12.76 3.14 -14.46
C ARG A 98 -12.99 1.75 -14.96
#